data_1edc585f79dfa8e2556308027f1f0cd3
#
_entry.id   1edc585f79dfa8e2556308027f1f0cd3
#
_cell.length_a   1.000
_cell.length_b   1.000
_cell.length_c   1.000
_cell.angle_alpha   90.00
_cell.angle_beta   90.00
_cell.angle_gamma   90.00
#
_symmetry.space_group_name_H-M   'P 1'
#
loop_
_entity.id
_entity.type
_entity.pdbx_description
1 polymer ?
#
loop_
_entity_poly.entity_id
_entity_poly.type
_entity_poly.pdbx_seq_one_letter_code
_entity_poly.pdbx_strand_id
1 'polypeptide(L)'
;DMTLEQYDEIAKKLTNTEPGQEVYGSHYHVWRSTVQMFGMIDGEHTILDGNYDYLKPYYDIILDEQENGVCQDYATLKTSNLHYSGAFSQGNVGMMNMGTWFISTLIDKVKSGEYIDCANWGIVKYPHPEGVEAGSTAAQITSLSIPTSAPNKEAAWDFMKFVCGEEGAAVLASTGNFPAIMTEETMNTIASTEGFPEDENSKAALETVNL
;
A
#
# COMPACT_ATOMS: atom_id res chain seq x y z
N ASP A 1 -9.52 6.54 -11.15
CA ASP A 1 -8.85 7.48 -10.23
C ASP A 1 -9.87 8.18 -9.35
N MET A 2 -9.44 8.72 -8.22
CA MET A 2 -10.32 9.42 -7.28
C MET A 2 -9.53 10.47 -6.50
N THR A 3 -10.19 11.57 -6.15
CA THR A 3 -9.65 12.52 -5.19
C THR A 3 -9.77 11.99 -3.76
N LEU A 4 -9.10 12.64 -2.81
CA LEU A 4 -9.22 12.29 -1.39
C LEU A 4 -10.63 12.50 -0.85
N GLU A 5 -11.35 13.52 -1.33
CA GLU A 5 -12.74 13.76 -0.96
C GLU A 5 -13.64 12.62 -1.49
N GLN A 6 -13.42 12.17 -2.72
CA GLN A 6 -14.16 11.03 -3.28
C GLN A 6 -13.84 9.74 -2.54
N TYR A 7 -12.57 9.54 -2.14
CA TYR A 7 -12.15 8.41 -1.32
C TYR A 7 -12.91 8.38 0.03
N ASP A 8 -12.95 9.52 0.74
CA ASP A 8 -13.68 9.67 2.01
C ASP A 8 -15.19 9.41 1.82
N GLU A 9 -15.80 9.96 0.76
CA GLU A 9 -17.22 9.69 0.44
C GLU A 9 -17.48 8.20 0.18
N ILE A 10 -16.60 7.50 -0.53
CA ILE A 10 -16.72 6.08 -0.80
C ILE A 10 -16.54 5.29 0.49
N ALA A 11 -15.55 5.65 1.32
CA ALA A 11 -15.34 5.03 2.62
C ALA A 11 -16.61 5.12 3.48
N LYS A 12 -17.21 6.30 3.59
CA LYS A 12 -18.46 6.53 4.32
C LYS A 12 -19.64 5.68 3.77
N LYS A 13 -19.72 5.52 2.46
CA LYS A 13 -20.75 4.67 1.82
C LYS A 13 -20.57 3.17 2.05
N LEU A 14 -19.33 2.71 2.17
CA LEU A 14 -19.01 1.30 2.43
C LEU A 14 -19.15 0.91 3.90
N THR A 15 -19.21 1.89 4.78
CA THR A 15 -19.23 1.67 6.24
C THR A 15 -20.56 1.09 6.70
N ASN A 16 -20.47 0.06 7.55
CA ASN A 16 -21.59 -0.45 8.34
C ASN A 16 -21.20 -0.49 9.82
N THR A 17 -21.92 0.22 10.67
CA THR A 17 -21.64 0.30 12.11
C THR A 17 -22.59 -0.57 12.95
N GLU A 18 -23.40 -1.42 12.32
CA GLU A 18 -24.33 -2.32 13.04
C GLU A 18 -23.52 -3.37 13.82
N PRO A 19 -23.79 -3.54 15.13
CA PRO A 19 -23.06 -4.50 15.94
C PRO A 19 -23.11 -5.93 15.39
N GLY A 20 -21.95 -6.53 15.18
CA GLY A 20 -21.78 -7.87 14.62
C GLY A 20 -21.83 -7.93 13.09
N GLN A 21 -21.97 -6.80 12.43
CA GLN A 21 -21.90 -6.66 10.97
C GLN A 21 -21.00 -5.49 10.56
N GLU A 22 -20.06 -5.13 11.42
CA GLU A 22 -19.19 -3.97 11.23
C GLU A 22 -18.37 -4.12 9.95
N VAL A 23 -18.44 -3.11 9.09
CA VAL A 23 -17.58 -2.93 7.93
C VAL A 23 -16.94 -1.55 8.04
N TYR A 24 -15.63 -1.52 8.05
CA TYR A 24 -14.85 -0.28 7.98
C TYR A 24 -14.65 0.11 6.53
N GLY A 25 -15.12 1.29 6.15
CA GLY A 25 -15.00 1.77 4.77
C GLY A 25 -13.57 2.01 4.35
N SER A 26 -12.71 2.40 5.30
CA SER A 26 -11.28 2.61 5.10
C SER A 26 -10.46 1.95 6.22
N HIS A 27 -9.16 1.74 5.96
CA HIS A 27 -8.20 1.30 6.98
C HIS A 27 -6.86 2.04 6.82
N TYR A 28 -6.40 2.61 7.91
CA TYR A 28 -5.09 3.28 8.02
C TYR A 28 -4.24 2.57 9.06
N HIS A 29 -3.15 1.98 8.62
CA HIS A 29 -2.23 1.35 9.57
C HIS A 29 -1.55 2.38 10.47
N VAL A 30 -1.06 1.95 11.64
CA VAL A 30 -0.51 2.82 12.70
C VAL A 30 0.80 3.55 12.34
N TRP A 31 1.27 3.46 11.12
CA TRP A 31 2.44 4.21 10.66
C TRP A 31 2.08 5.67 10.38
N ARG A 32 2.93 6.58 10.83
CA ARG A 32 2.76 8.02 10.55
C ARG A 32 2.74 8.32 9.04
N SER A 33 3.56 7.60 8.28
CA SER A 33 3.66 7.75 6.83
C SER A 33 2.32 7.52 6.12
N THR A 34 1.41 6.71 6.68
CA THR A 34 0.10 6.44 6.06
C THR A 34 -0.70 7.71 5.81
N VAL A 35 -0.65 8.68 6.72
CA VAL A 35 -1.33 9.98 6.59
C VAL A 35 -0.43 11.02 5.91
N GLN A 36 0.85 11.06 6.31
CA GLN A 36 1.81 12.03 5.81
C GLN A 36 2.01 11.95 4.29
N MET A 37 1.89 10.76 3.72
CA MET A 37 2.02 10.56 2.27
C MET A 37 1.02 11.38 1.48
N PHE A 38 -0.22 11.52 1.93
CA PHE A 38 -1.21 12.33 1.22
C PHE A 38 -0.77 13.79 1.03
N GLY A 39 -0.05 14.35 2.00
CA GLY A 39 0.46 15.72 1.91
C GLY A 39 1.80 15.87 1.20
N MET A 40 2.48 14.77 0.85
CA MET A 40 3.79 14.79 0.20
C MET A 40 3.76 14.37 -1.27
N ILE A 41 2.65 13.81 -1.74
CA ILE A 41 2.52 13.36 -3.15
C ILE A 41 2.27 14.52 -4.13
N ASP A 42 2.15 15.74 -3.64
CA ASP A 42 2.09 16.97 -4.46
C ASP A 42 3.43 17.33 -5.10
N GLY A 43 4.54 16.71 -4.63
CA GLY A 43 5.89 16.98 -5.10
C GLY A 43 6.47 18.31 -4.60
N GLU A 44 5.75 19.05 -3.77
CA GLU A 44 6.16 20.36 -3.23
C GLU A 44 6.58 20.28 -1.76
N HIS A 45 5.82 19.51 -0.94
CA HIS A 45 6.05 19.42 0.50
C HIS A 45 6.87 18.19 0.90
N THR A 46 7.66 18.36 1.95
CA THR A 46 8.46 17.27 2.53
C THR A 46 8.41 17.31 4.06
N ILE A 47 8.74 16.19 4.71
CA ILE A 47 8.89 16.14 6.17
C ILE A 47 10.09 16.96 6.67
N LEU A 48 10.93 17.49 5.77
CA LEU A 48 12.09 18.32 6.11
C LEU A 48 11.77 19.82 6.14
N ASP A 49 10.58 20.23 5.74
CA ASP A 49 10.18 21.65 5.62
C ASP A 49 10.14 22.39 6.97
N GLY A 50 10.01 21.66 8.07
CA GLY A 50 9.94 22.23 9.42
C GLY A 50 8.61 22.91 9.77
N ASN A 51 7.71 23.11 8.80
CA ASN A 51 6.31 23.47 8.98
C ASN A 51 5.43 22.32 8.44
N TYR A 52 4.49 21.87 9.22
CA TYR A 52 3.65 20.71 8.91
C TYR A 52 2.16 21.06 8.81
N ASP A 53 1.82 22.34 8.70
CA ASP A 53 0.42 22.79 8.61
C ASP A 53 -0.29 22.21 7.38
N TYR A 54 0.46 21.92 6.30
CA TYR A 54 -0.04 21.27 5.11
C TYR A 54 -0.56 19.84 5.35
N LEU A 55 -0.16 19.17 6.44
CA LEU A 55 -0.66 17.85 6.80
C LEU A 55 -2.02 17.89 7.50
N LYS A 56 -2.40 19.05 8.06
CA LYS A 56 -3.61 19.16 8.87
C LYS A 56 -4.87 18.69 8.16
N PRO A 57 -5.17 19.09 6.91
CA PRO A 57 -6.38 18.65 6.22
C PRO A 57 -6.49 17.12 6.11
N TYR A 58 -5.37 16.44 5.90
CA TYR A 58 -5.34 14.98 5.78
C TYR A 58 -5.57 14.28 7.11
N TYR A 59 -5.02 14.81 8.19
CA TYR A 59 -5.33 14.32 9.54
C TYR A 59 -6.78 14.59 9.93
N ASP A 60 -7.35 15.72 9.55
CA ASP A 60 -8.76 16.06 9.84
C ASP A 60 -9.71 15.05 9.19
N ILE A 61 -9.47 14.60 7.95
CA ILE A 61 -10.27 13.55 7.29
C ILE A 61 -10.23 12.26 8.12
N ILE A 62 -9.05 11.79 8.46
CA ILE A 62 -8.90 10.50 9.16
C ILE A 62 -9.43 10.55 10.59
N LEU A 63 -9.31 11.69 11.26
CA LEU A 63 -9.89 11.88 12.60
C LEU A 63 -11.43 11.91 12.53
N ASP A 64 -12.02 12.53 11.50
CA ASP A 64 -13.46 12.49 11.25
C ASP A 64 -13.93 11.06 10.96
N GLU A 65 -13.20 10.32 10.13
CA GLU A 65 -13.49 8.91 9.85
C GLU A 65 -13.43 8.03 11.12
N GLN A 66 -12.46 8.26 12.02
CA GLN A 66 -12.37 7.55 13.29
C GLN A 66 -13.55 7.89 14.22
N GLU A 67 -13.90 9.17 14.34
CA GLU A 67 -15.01 9.62 15.19
C GLU A 67 -16.36 9.05 14.73
N ASN A 68 -16.54 8.87 13.41
CA ASN A 68 -17.76 8.35 12.81
C ASN A 68 -17.75 6.83 12.57
N GLY A 69 -16.70 6.11 12.99
CA GLY A 69 -16.59 4.66 12.84
C GLY A 69 -16.37 4.20 11.40
N VAL A 70 -15.94 5.09 10.51
CA VAL A 70 -15.62 4.77 9.11
C VAL A 70 -14.33 3.96 9.04
N CYS A 71 -13.37 4.23 9.92
CA CYS A 71 -12.20 3.39 10.12
C CYS A 71 -12.00 3.05 11.59
N GLN A 72 -11.17 2.05 11.86
CA GLN A 72 -10.81 1.70 13.24
C GLN A 72 -9.97 2.81 13.86
N ASP A 73 -10.25 3.14 15.12
CA ASP A 73 -9.50 4.16 15.82
C ASP A 73 -8.04 3.75 16.09
N TYR A 74 -7.15 4.74 16.07
CA TYR A 74 -5.71 4.54 16.21
C TYR A 74 -5.34 3.86 17.55
N ALA A 75 -6.03 4.20 18.64
CA ALA A 75 -5.71 3.64 19.95
C ALA A 75 -6.04 2.14 19.99
N THR A 76 -7.16 1.72 19.42
CA THR A 76 -7.54 0.32 19.29
C THR A 76 -6.53 -0.45 18.44
N LEU A 77 -6.17 0.05 17.26
CA LEU A 77 -5.16 -0.58 16.40
C LEU A 77 -3.81 -0.70 17.11
N LYS A 78 -3.40 0.33 17.83
CA LYS A 78 -2.13 0.38 18.56
C LYS A 78 -2.08 -0.58 19.73
N THR A 79 -3.15 -0.66 20.52
CA THR A 79 -3.21 -1.51 21.73
C THR A 79 -3.43 -2.98 21.40
N SER A 80 -4.22 -3.29 20.38
CA SER A 80 -4.42 -4.66 19.89
C SER A 80 -3.22 -5.20 19.11
N ASN A 81 -2.29 -4.33 18.69
CA ASN A 81 -1.16 -4.65 17.82
C ASN A 81 -1.63 -5.32 16.51
N LEU A 82 -2.79 -4.92 16.01
CA LEU A 82 -3.37 -5.48 14.79
C LEU A 82 -2.54 -5.04 13.58
N HIS A 83 -1.95 -6.02 12.91
CA HIS A 83 -1.20 -5.79 11.69
C HIS A 83 -2.17 -5.56 10.51
N TYR A 84 -1.81 -4.72 9.54
CA TYR A 84 -2.66 -4.42 8.38
C TYR A 84 -3.13 -5.68 7.64
N SER A 85 -2.26 -6.67 7.49
CA SER A 85 -2.62 -7.92 6.82
C SER A 85 -3.70 -8.70 7.60
N GLY A 86 -3.61 -8.71 8.94
CA GLY A 86 -4.63 -9.29 9.80
C GLY A 86 -5.94 -8.49 9.79
N ALA A 87 -5.89 -7.16 9.66
CA ALA A 87 -7.08 -6.35 9.52
C ALA A 87 -7.81 -6.65 8.19
N PHE A 88 -7.07 -6.69 7.10
CA PHE A 88 -7.65 -6.93 5.77
C PHE A 88 -8.19 -8.35 5.60
N SER A 89 -7.51 -9.34 6.18
CA SER A 89 -7.91 -10.75 6.08
C SER A 89 -9.27 -11.07 6.71
N GLN A 90 -9.79 -10.17 7.57
CA GLN A 90 -11.12 -10.33 8.18
C GLN A 90 -12.27 -10.07 7.19
N GLY A 91 -12.00 -9.54 6.01
CA GLY A 91 -13.01 -9.28 4.98
C GLY A 91 -13.99 -8.13 5.28
N ASN A 92 -13.76 -7.40 6.37
CA ASN A 92 -14.60 -6.29 6.80
C ASN A 92 -13.95 -4.90 6.63
N VAL A 93 -12.95 -4.81 5.77
CA VAL A 93 -12.31 -3.56 5.35
C VAL A 93 -12.61 -3.30 3.88
N GLY A 94 -13.30 -2.21 3.57
CA GLY A 94 -13.69 -1.85 2.21
C GLY A 94 -12.50 -1.37 1.36
N MET A 95 -11.68 -0.48 1.91
CA MET A 95 -10.50 0.06 1.23
C MET A 95 -9.31 0.13 2.19
N MET A 96 -8.13 -0.21 1.71
CA MET A 96 -6.90 -0.14 2.50
C MET A 96 -5.82 0.65 1.76
N ASN A 97 -5.30 1.67 2.42
CA ASN A 97 -4.13 2.40 1.97
C ASN A 97 -2.85 1.63 2.38
N MET A 98 -2.20 0.98 1.42
CA MET A 98 -1.05 0.12 1.69
C MET A 98 -0.06 0.13 0.53
N GLY A 99 1.18 -0.27 0.80
CA GLY A 99 2.22 -0.37 -0.21
C GLY A 99 2.13 -1.63 -1.07
N THR A 100 2.78 -1.60 -2.22
CA THR A 100 2.78 -2.68 -3.22
C THR A 100 3.28 -4.03 -2.70
N TRP A 101 4.09 -4.05 -1.64
CA TRP A 101 4.52 -5.30 -0.97
C TRP A 101 3.37 -6.17 -0.45
N PHE A 102 2.18 -5.58 -0.23
CA PHE A 102 1.03 -6.34 0.25
C PHE A 102 0.38 -7.18 -0.86
N ILE A 103 0.60 -6.83 -2.12
CA ILE A 103 0.06 -7.54 -3.30
C ILE A 103 0.53 -9.00 -3.32
N SER A 104 1.83 -9.24 -3.20
CA SER A 104 2.37 -10.62 -3.16
C SER A 104 1.81 -11.41 -1.98
N THR A 105 1.66 -10.78 -0.82
CA THR A 105 1.04 -11.40 0.35
C THR A 105 -0.41 -11.81 0.08
N LEU A 106 -1.21 -10.93 -0.55
CA LEU A 106 -2.60 -11.24 -0.91
C LEU A 106 -2.68 -12.41 -1.88
N ILE A 107 -1.87 -12.40 -2.94
CA ILE A 107 -1.79 -13.49 -3.92
C ILE A 107 -1.52 -14.83 -3.20
N ASP A 108 -0.47 -14.90 -2.39
CA ASP A 108 -0.07 -16.12 -1.71
C ASP A 108 -1.10 -16.60 -0.69
N LYS A 109 -1.66 -15.70 0.11
CA LYS A 109 -2.58 -16.02 1.20
C LYS A 109 -3.98 -16.39 0.69
N VAL A 110 -4.46 -15.74 -0.37
CA VAL A 110 -5.70 -16.15 -1.04
C VAL A 110 -5.53 -17.49 -1.73
N LYS A 111 -4.42 -17.70 -2.45
CA LYS A 111 -4.13 -18.97 -3.13
C LYS A 111 -3.99 -20.15 -2.16
N SER A 112 -3.41 -19.93 -1.00
CA SER A 112 -3.29 -20.96 0.05
C SER A 112 -4.60 -21.24 0.80
N GLY A 113 -5.64 -20.43 0.60
CA GLY A 113 -6.91 -20.50 1.34
C GLY A 113 -6.83 -19.97 2.78
N GLU A 114 -5.77 -19.23 3.12
CA GLU A 114 -5.65 -18.57 4.43
C GLU A 114 -6.52 -17.31 4.51
N TYR A 115 -6.65 -16.55 3.39
CA TYR A 115 -7.47 -15.35 3.29
C TYR A 115 -8.73 -15.64 2.47
N ILE A 116 -9.76 -16.17 3.13
CA ILE A 116 -11.03 -16.57 2.48
C ILE A 116 -11.96 -15.36 2.35
N ASP A 117 -12.07 -14.56 3.41
CA ASP A 117 -13.07 -13.49 3.51
C ASP A 117 -12.69 -12.25 2.68
N CYS A 118 -11.43 -12.10 2.28
CA CYS A 118 -10.94 -11.05 1.38
C CYS A 118 -10.43 -11.60 0.03
N ALA A 119 -10.89 -12.75 -0.39
CA ALA A 119 -10.42 -13.40 -1.63
C ALA A 119 -10.75 -12.60 -2.91
N ASN A 120 -11.81 -11.80 -2.88
CA ASN A 120 -12.18 -10.89 -3.96
C ASN A 120 -11.64 -9.48 -3.68
N TRP A 121 -10.40 -9.23 -4.09
CA TRP A 121 -9.70 -7.97 -3.90
C TRP A 121 -9.27 -7.37 -5.24
N GLY A 122 -8.99 -6.08 -5.24
CA GLY A 122 -8.48 -5.35 -6.40
C GLY A 122 -7.57 -4.21 -5.98
N ILE A 123 -6.99 -3.53 -6.96
CA ILE A 123 -6.12 -2.37 -6.76
C ILE A 123 -6.71 -1.18 -7.50
N VAL A 124 -6.60 -0.02 -6.92
CA VAL A 124 -6.93 1.26 -7.58
C VAL A 124 -5.76 2.21 -7.45
N LYS A 125 -5.71 3.19 -8.36
CA LYS A 125 -4.76 4.30 -8.25
C LYS A 125 -4.90 4.96 -6.88
N TYR A 126 -3.77 5.38 -6.31
CA TYR A 126 -3.74 6.06 -5.03
C TYR A 126 -4.61 7.32 -5.07
N PRO A 127 -5.47 7.56 -4.06
CA PRO A 127 -6.27 8.78 -4.02
C PRO A 127 -5.35 10.00 -3.88
N HIS A 128 -5.66 11.06 -4.60
CA HIS A 128 -4.81 12.24 -4.69
C HIS A 128 -5.52 13.52 -4.21
N PRO A 129 -4.80 14.50 -3.67
CA PRO A 129 -5.33 15.84 -3.44
C PRO A 129 -5.81 16.50 -4.73
N GLU A 130 -6.73 17.46 -4.63
CA GLU A 130 -7.15 18.25 -5.78
C GLU A 130 -5.94 18.98 -6.42
N GLY A 131 -5.83 18.92 -7.75
CA GLY A 131 -4.73 19.52 -8.50
C GLY A 131 -3.47 18.67 -8.62
N VAL A 132 -3.38 17.54 -7.92
CA VAL A 132 -2.30 16.56 -8.07
C VAL A 132 -2.67 15.54 -9.14
N GLU A 133 -1.70 15.11 -9.95
CA GLU A 133 -1.92 14.15 -11.02
C GLU A 133 -2.39 12.80 -10.47
N ALA A 134 -3.42 12.23 -11.10
CA ALA A 134 -3.96 10.93 -10.72
C ALA A 134 -2.94 9.81 -10.89
N GLY A 135 -2.73 9.03 -9.84
CA GLY A 135 -1.71 7.97 -9.79
C GLY A 135 -0.39 8.42 -9.16
N SER A 136 -0.26 9.72 -8.81
CA SER A 136 0.87 10.18 -8.00
C SER A 136 0.91 9.42 -6.68
N THR A 137 2.10 8.98 -6.29
CA THR A 137 2.33 8.23 -5.04
C THR A 137 3.74 8.48 -4.52
N ALA A 138 4.03 7.99 -3.33
CA ALA A 138 5.37 8.04 -2.78
C ALA A 138 6.08 6.70 -2.96
N ALA A 139 7.32 6.75 -3.43
CA ALA A 139 8.18 5.57 -3.52
C ALA A 139 8.98 5.39 -2.22
N GLN A 140 8.92 4.18 -1.66
CA GLN A 140 9.78 3.77 -0.56
C GLN A 140 10.63 2.58 -1.00
N ILE A 141 11.94 2.72 -0.91
CA ILE A 141 12.89 1.69 -1.33
C ILE A 141 13.39 0.91 -0.12
N THR A 142 13.32 -0.42 -0.20
CA THR A 142 13.99 -1.30 0.75
C THR A 142 15.46 -1.40 0.40
N SER A 143 16.34 -0.94 1.30
CA SER A 143 17.78 -0.92 1.08
C SER A 143 18.46 -2.15 1.67
N LEU A 144 19.45 -2.68 0.95
CA LEU A 144 20.35 -3.71 1.45
C LEU A 144 21.67 -3.05 1.90
N SER A 145 22.28 -3.59 2.95
CA SER A 145 23.59 -3.13 3.42
C SER A 145 24.46 -4.28 3.89
N ILE A 146 25.77 -4.12 3.79
CA ILE A 146 26.76 -5.09 4.27
C ILE A 146 27.37 -4.54 5.55
N PRO A 147 27.16 -5.20 6.71
CA PRO A 147 27.77 -4.75 7.96
C PRO A 147 29.31 -4.87 7.90
N THR A 148 30.00 -3.98 8.59
CA THR A 148 31.48 -3.99 8.62
C THR A 148 32.07 -5.27 9.18
N SER A 149 31.30 -5.98 10.02
CA SER A 149 31.65 -7.27 10.63
C SER A 149 31.34 -8.49 9.76
N ALA A 150 30.78 -8.31 8.55
CA ALA A 150 30.45 -9.43 7.68
C ALA A 150 31.72 -10.26 7.34
N PRO A 151 31.69 -11.58 7.53
CA PRO A 151 32.88 -12.42 7.33
C PRO A 151 33.23 -12.61 5.85
N ASN A 152 32.27 -12.49 4.94
CA ASN A 152 32.49 -12.58 3.49
C ASN A 152 31.76 -11.45 2.76
N LYS A 153 32.43 -10.31 2.66
CA LYS A 153 31.85 -9.10 2.04
C LYS A 153 31.76 -9.23 0.52
N GLU A 154 32.65 -9.96 -0.10
CA GLU A 154 32.64 -10.16 -1.57
C GLU A 154 31.40 -10.96 -1.99
N ALA A 155 31.14 -12.09 -1.34
CA ALA A 155 29.93 -12.88 -1.63
C ALA A 155 28.65 -12.09 -1.31
N ALA A 156 28.64 -11.31 -0.23
CA ALA A 156 27.49 -10.44 0.10
C ALA A 156 27.29 -9.37 -0.98
N TRP A 157 28.35 -8.79 -1.50
CA TRP A 157 28.30 -7.82 -2.59
C TRP A 157 27.83 -8.45 -3.91
N ASP A 158 28.29 -9.65 -4.23
CA ASP A 158 27.85 -10.36 -5.42
C ASP A 158 26.36 -10.70 -5.35
N PHE A 159 25.87 -11.12 -4.17
CA PHE A 159 24.46 -11.33 -3.93
C PHE A 159 23.62 -10.03 -4.08
N MET A 160 24.11 -8.92 -3.53
CA MET A 160 23.44 -7.63 -3.69
C MET A 160 23.37 -7.18 -5.15
N LYS A 161 24.46 -7.35 -5.91
CA LYS A 161 24.46 -7.05 -7.36
C LYS A 161 23.44 -7.89 -8.11
N PHE A 162 23.31 -9.16 -7.77
CA PHE A 162 22.31 -10.04 -8.35
C PHE A 162 20.90 -9.57 -8.03
N VAL A 163 20.56 -9.41 -6.74
CA VAL A 163 19.20 -9.02 -6.30
C VAL A 163 18.78 -7.66 -6.84
N CYS A 164 19.72 -6.69 -6.88
CA CYS A 164 19.45 -5.33 -7.38
C CYS A 164 19.63 -5.19 -8.90
N GLY A 165 20.03 -6.26 -9.60
CA GLY A 165 20.21 -6.30 -11.04
C GLY A 165 18.95 -6.81 -11.79
N GLU A 166 19.04 -6.84 -13.12
CA GLU A 166 17.94 -7.28 -14.00
C GLU A 166 17.49 -8.72 -13.72
N GLU A 167 18.43 -9.64 -13.48
CA GLU A 167 18.11 -11.04 -13.17
C GLU A 167 17.33 -11.16 -11.85
N GLY A 168 17.77 -10.47 -10.80
CA GLY A 168 17.08 -10.43 -9.51
C GLY A 168 15.71 -9.74 -9.61
N ALA A 169 15.62 -8.69 -10.41
CA ALA A 169 14.35 -8.01 -10.69
C ALA A 169 13.33 -8.95 -11.33
N ALA A 170 13.75 -9.75 -12.32
CA ALA A 170 12.88 -10.75 -12.95
C ALA A 170 12.40 -11.82 -11.94
N VAL A 171 13.29 -12.27 -11.05
CA VAL A 171 12.92 -13.22 -9.98
C VAL A 171 11.91 -12.62 -9.02
N LEU A 172 12.14 -11.36 -8.55
CA LEU A 172 11.21 -10.66 -7.66
C LEU A 172 9.84 -10.47 -8.32
N ALA A 173 9.82 -10.03 -9.58
CA ALA A 173 8.57 -9.84 -10.34
C ALA A 173 7.78 -11.15 -10.46
N SER A 174 8.44 -12.29 -10.66
CA SER A 174 7.77 -13.60 -10.77
C SER A 174 7.07 -14.05 -9.49
N THR A 175 7.36 -13.42 -8.37
CA THR A 175 6.69 -13.65 -7.08
C THR A 175 5.66 -12.57 -6.73
N GLY A 176 5.28 -11.71 -7.69
CA GLY A 176 4.35 -10.59 -7.45
C GLY A 176 4.96 -9.44 -6.64
N ASN A 177 6.28 -9.43 -6.42
CA ASN A 177 6.97 -8.34 -5.74
C ASN A 177 7.48 -7.32 -6.74
N PHE A 178 7.50 -6.05 -6.33
CA PHE A 178 7.94 -4.94 -7.16
C PHE A 178 9.45 -4.73 -6.99
N PRO A 179 10.27 -5.00 -8.02
CA PRO A 179 11.70 -4.78 -7.96
C PRO A 179 12.05 -3.29 -8.12
N ALA A 180 13.29 -2.91 -7.75
CA ALA A 180 13.78 -1.55 -7.99
C ALA A 180 13.97 -1.23 -9.48
N ILE A 181 14.21 -2.25 -10.31
CA ILE A 181 14.27 -2.11 -11.78
C ILE A 181 12.89 -2.50 -12.32
N MET A 182 12.09 -1.48 -12.63
CA MET A 182 10.78 -1.65 -13.26
C MET A 182 10.93 -1.49 -14.77
N THR A 183 10.57 -2.53 -15.50
CA THR A 183 10.52 -2.57 -16.97
C THR A 183 9.13 -3.02 -17.41
N GLU A 184 8.79 -2.83 -18.66
CA GLU A 184 7.53 -3.39 -19.21
C GLU A 184 7.44 -4.91 -19.02
N GLU A 185 8.57 -5.62 -19.11
CA GLU A 185 8.64 -7.06 -18.88
C GLU A 185 8.35 -7.43 -17.42
N THR A 186 8.95 -6.74 -16.45
CA THR A 186 8.69 -6.99 -15.03
C THR A 186 7.26 -6.64 -14.64
N MET A 187 6.70 -5.57 -15.19
CA MET A 187 5.29 -5.20 -14.98
C MET A 187 4.33 -6.24 -15.54
N ASN A 188 4.58 -6.71 -16.78
CA ASN A 188 3.79 -7.77 -17.38
C ASN A 188 3.89 -9.08 -16.60
N THR A 189 5.06 -9.40 -16.06
CA THR A 189 5.27 -10.57 -15.22
C THR A 189 4.42 -10.49 -13.94
N ILE A 190 4.42 -9.33 -13.26
CA ILE A 190 3.60 -9.11 -12.06
C ILE A 190 2.11 -9.23 -12.40
N ALA A 191 1.65 -8.55 -13.46
CA ALA A 191 0.26 -8.56 -13.90
C ALA A 191 -0.23 -9.96 -14.33
N SER A 192 0.68 -10.83 -14.76
CA SER A 192 0.40 -12.20 -15.19
C SER A 192 0.56 -13.23 -14.07
N THR A 193 0.94 -12.80 -12.87
CA THR A 193 1.05 -13.70 -11.71
C THR A 193 -0.31 -14.28 -11.37
N GLU A 194 -0.40 -15.60 -11.27
CA GLU A 194 -1.65 -16.30 -10.91
C GLU A 194 -2.21 -15.78 -9.57
N GLY A 195 -3.40 -15.24 -9.58
CA GLY A 195 -4.04 -14.61 -8.42
C GLY A 195 -3.92 -13.08 -8.38
N PHE A 196 -3.22 -12.47 -9.34
CA PHE A 196 -3.30 -11.01 -9.53
C PHE A 196 -4.69 -10.63 -10.07
N PRO A 197 -5.31 -9.52 -9.62
CA PRO A 197 -6.62 -9.10 -10.10
C PRO A 197 -6.66 -8.84 -11.61
N GLU A 198 -7.65 -9.39 -12.29
CA GLU A 198 -7.76 -9.30 -13.76
C GLU A 198 -8.55 -8.08 -14.26
N ASP A 199 -9.18 -7.34 -13.35
CA ASP A 199 -10.01 -6.18 -13.68
C ASP A 199 -9.17 -5.02 -14.25
N GLU A 200 -9.83 -4.17 -15.04
CA GLU A 200 -9.17 -3.05 -15.73
C GLU A 200 -8.60 -2.00 -14.78
N ASN A 201 -9.24 -1.77 -13.62
CA ASN A 201 -8.76 -0.79 -12.63
C ASN A 201 -7.45 -1.24 -11.99
N SER A 202 -7.35 -2.52 -11.64
CA SER A 202 -6.12 -3.10 -11.08
C SER A 202 -4.95 -3.05 -12.06
N LYS A 203 -5.21 -3.31 -13.35
CA LYS A 203 -4.20 -3.17 -14.41
C LYS A 203 -3.76 -1.71 -14.61
N ALA A 204 -4.73 -0.79 -14.67
CA ALA A 204 -4.44 0.64 -14.81
C ALA A 204 -3.69 1.22 -13.59
N ALA A 205 -3.94 0.70 -12.39
CA ALA A 205 -3.18 1.08 -11.20
C ALA A 205 -1.72 0.60 -11.27
N LEU A 206 -1.48 -0.60 -11.82
CA LEU A 206 -0.14 -1.12 -12.02
C LEU A 206 0.68 -0.27 -13.00
N GLU A 207 0.06 0.26 -14.06
CA GLU A 207 0.72 1.10 -15.06
C GLU A 207 1.28 2.42 -14.47
N THR A 208 0.76 2.87 -13.31
CA THR A 208 1.27 4.08 -12.64
C THR A 208 2.53 3.85 -11.82
N VAL A 209 2.96 2.59 -11.63
CA VAL A 209 4.19 2.25 -10.88
C VAL A 209 5.43 2.35 -11.78
N ASN A 210 5.51 3.34 -12.65
CA ASN A 210 6.72 3.67 -13.40
C ASN A 210 7.58 4.61 -12.54
N LEU A 211 8.67 4.10 -12.04
CA LEU A 211 9.70 4.87 -11.32
C LEU A 211 10.73 5.45 -12.29
#